data_c8e64c80213cad65096e9636863a991b
#
_entry.id   c8e64c80213cad65096e9636863a991b
#
_cell.length_a   1.000
_cell.length_b   1.000
_cell.length_c   1.000
_cell.angle_alpha   90.00
_cell.angle_beta   90.00
_cell.angle_gamma   90.00
#
_symmetry.space_group_name_H-M   'P 1'
#
loop_
_entity.id
_entity.type
_entity.pdbx_description
1 polymer ?
#
loop_
_entity_poly.entity_id
_entity_poly.type
_entity_poly.pdbx_seq_one_letter_code
_entity_poly.pdbx_strand_id
1 'polypeptide(L)'
;MKSVAIEREFGSGGRDIGIRIAKEAQIPYYDGQLLIEAAKGYGIEIATLKEFDENKVGSFLYNIAMMAGYNQYENMAKINEIFYGMKETIKNLHAEGPAVFIGRCSTEILKSCEDVVTVFVRCSDKEKRVQRLSLIHISEPTRHSLIS
;
A
#
# COMPACT_ATOMS: atom_id res chain seq x y z
N MET A 1 13.45 4.43 -18.01
CA MET A 1 13.56 3.99 -16.60
C MET A 1 12.38 3.08 -16.28
N LYS A 2 12.58 2.08 -15.47
CA LYS A 2 11.52 1.13 -15.08
C LYS A 2 10.81 1.58 -13.80
N SER A 3 9.55 1.22 -13.66
CA SER A 3 8.87 1.29 -12.36
C SER A 3 9.30 0.13 -11.45
N VAL A 4 9.12 0.29 -10.15
CA VAL A 4 9.42 -0.76 -9.17
C VAL A 4 8.17 -1.04 -8.34
N ALA A 5 7.75 -2.29 -8.33
CA ALA A 5 6.64 -2.76 -7.48
C ALA A 5 7.21 -3.59 -6.33
N ILE A 6 6.93 -3.18 -5.10
CA ILE A 6 7.51 -3.78 -3.88
C ILE A 6 6.42 -4.41 -3.02
N GLU A 7 6.54 -5.71 -2.78
CA GLU A 7 5.85 -6.38 -1.70
C GLU A 7 6.84 -6.74 -0.58
N ARG A 8 6.34 -6.93 0.64
CA ARG A 8 7.21 -7.09 1.79
C ARG A 8 6.56 -7.89 2.91
N GLU A 9 7.40 -8.57 3.67
CA GLU A 9 6.99 -9.08 4.97
C GLU A 9 6.75 -7.93 5.96
N PHE A 10 5.81 -8.12 6.85
CA PHE A 10 5.51 -7.19 7.93
C PHE A 10 6.74 -6.95 8.82
N GLY A 11 7.11 -5.70 9.00
CA GLY A 11 8.30 -5.32 9.78
C GLY A 11 9.65 -5.53 9.08
N SER A 12 9.67 -5.85 7.78
CA SER A 12 10.91 -6.08 7.02
C SER A 12 11.69 -4.80 6.68
N GLY A 13 11.07 -3.62 6.81
CA GLY A 13 11.64 -2.35 6.35
C GLY A 13 11.45 -2.08 4.85
N GLY A 14 10.59 -2.87 4.18
CA GLY A 14 10.36 -2.75 2.74
C GLY A 14 9.81 -1.39 2.30
N ARG A 15 9.01 -0.72 3.14
CA ARG A 15 8.51 0.63 2.87
C ARG A 15 9.66 1.63 2.80
N ASP A 16 10.56 1.62 3.78
CA ASP A 16 11.71 2.53 3.83
C ASP A 16 12.67 2.28 2.67
N ILE A 17 12.88 1.02 2.29
CA ILE A 17 13.65 0.64 1.11
C ILE A 17 13.02 1.23 -0.15
N GLY A 18 11.72 1.11 -0.33
CA GLY A 18 11.00 1.67 -1.47
C GLY A 18 11.10 3.19 -1.58
N ILE A 19 10.93 3.89 -0.46
CA ILE A 19 11.07 5.35 -0.38
C ILE A 19 12.50 5.77 -0.75
N ARG A 20 13.50 5.03 -0.27
CA ARG A 20 14.90 5.30 -0.58
C ARG A 20 15.22 5.08 -2.07
N ILE A 21 14.70 4.02 -2.66
CA ILE A 21 14.83 3.77 -4.11
C ILE A 21 14.24 4.93 -4.91
N ALA A 22 13.03 5.37 -4.56
CA ALA A 22 12.36 6.48 -5.23
C ALA A 22 13.17 7.77 -5.15
N LYS A 23 13.73 8.06 -3.97
CA LYS A 23 14.56 9.24 -3.74
C LYS A 23 15.86 9.21 -4.55
N GLU A 24 16.55 8.07 -4.55
CA GLU A 24 17.82 7.93 -5.30
C GLU A 24 17.59 7.95 -6.82
N ALA A 25 16.49 7.37 -7.29
CA ALA A 25 16.10 7.38 -8.70
C ALA A 25 15.39 8.68 -9.15
N GLN A 26 15.07 9.57 -8.22
CA GLN A 26 14.31 10.81 -8.47
C GLN A 26 12.96 10.56 -9.16
N ILE A 27 12.26 9.52 -8.74
CA ILE A 27 10.92 9.17 -9.19
C ILE A 27 9.94 9.19 -8.02
N PRO A 28 8.64 9.39 -8.28
CA PRO A 28 7.64 9.36 -7.22
C PRO A 28 7.50 7.96 -6.61
N TYR A 29 7.02 7.90 -5.37
CA TYR A 29 6.57 6.65 -4.75
C TYR A 29 5.13 6.76 -4.30
N TYR A 30 4.46 5.62 -4.28
CA TYR A 30 3.07 5.51 -3.85
C TYR A 30 2.94 4.34 -2.87
N ASP A 31 2.70 4.66 -1.62
CA ASP A 31 2.25 3.72 -0.60
C ASP A 31 0.71 3.70 -0.52
N GLY A 32 0.15 2.94 0.42
CA GLY A 32 -1.29 2.81 0.53
C GLY A 32 -2.04 4.13 0.65
N GLN A 33 -1.52 5.09 1.40
CA GLN A 33 -2.15 6.40 1.60
C GLN A 33 -2.04 7.27 0.34
N LEU A 34 -0.87 7.35 -0.26
CA LEU A 34 -0.66 8.12 -1.48
C LEU A 34 -1.46 7.57 -2.66
N LEU A 35 -1.67 6.25 -2.72
CA LEU A 35 -2.54 5.64 -3.73
C LEU A 35 -4.01 6.05 -3.56
N ILE A 36 -4.49 6.17 -2.33
CA ILE A 36 -5.85 6.66 -2.05
C ILE A 36 -6.01 8.12 -2.50
N GLU A 37 -5.03 8.95 -2.21
CA GLU A 37 -5.04 10.36 -2.63
C GLU A 37 -4.98 10.49 -4.16
N ALA A 38 -4.15 9.69 -4.82
CA ALA A 38 -4.07 9.65 -6.28
C ALA A 38 -5.39 9.18 -6.92
N ALA A 39 -6.06 8.19 -6.35
CA ALA A 39 -7.35 7.71 -6.81
C ALA A 39 -8.41 8.82 -6.84
N LYS A 40 -8.42 9.69 -5.85
CA LYS A 40 -9.30 10.87 -5.82
C LYS A 40 -9.02 11.81 -6.99
N GLY A 41 -7.75 12.01 -7.34
CA GLY A 41 -7.35 12.83 -8.49
C GLY A 41 -7.87 12.30 -9.82
N TYR A 42 -8.11 10.99 -9.94
CA TYR A 42 -8.70 10.35 -11.11
C TYR A 42 -10.24 10.25 -11.06
N GLY A 43 -10.89 10.83 -10.05
CA GLY A 43 -12.34 10.73 -9.87
C GLY A 43 -12.82 9.34 -9.42
N ILE A 44 -11.91 8.50 -8.96
CA ILE A 44 -12.23 7.18 -8.42
C ILE A 44 -12.72 7.37 -6.97
N GLU A 45 -14.01 7.22 -6.76
CA GLU A 45 -14.57 7.28 -5.41
C GLU A 45 -14.19 6.03 -4.63
N ILE A 46 -13.26 6.20 -3.68
CA ILE A 46 -12.89 5.15 -2.73
C ILE A 46 -13.47 5.53 -1.36
N ALA A 47 -14.74 5.90 -1.31
CA ALA A 47 -15.42 6.31 -0.07
C ALA A 47 -15.31 5.24 1.03
N THR A 48 -15.28 3.97 0.63
CA THR A 48 -15.12 2.82 1.51
C THR A 48 -13.71 2.69 2.09
N LEU A 49 -12.70 3.28 1.46
CA LEU A 49 -11.31 3.20 1.95
C LEU A 49 -11.03 4.12 3.13
N LYS A 50 -11.77 5.20 3.29
CA LYS A 50 -11.66 6.05 4.48
C LYS A 50 -12.03 5.31 5.77
N GLU A 51 -13.06 4.48 5.72
CA GLU A 51 -13.45 3.64 6.86
C GLU A 51 -12.38 2.61 7.23
N PHE A 52 -11.58 2.17 6.25
CA PHE A 52 -10.49 1.21 6.46
C PHE A 52 -9.20 1.82 6.98
N ASP A 53 -8.89 3.04 6.58
CA ASP A 53 -7.63 3.71 6.97
C ASP A 53 -7.74 4.34 8.37
N GLU A 54 -8.93 4.71 8.80
CA GLU A 54 -9.18 5.27 10.13
C GLU A 54 -9.15 4.23 11.26
N ASN A 55 -9.41 2.96 10.94
CA ASN A 55 -9.27 1.86 11.88
C ASN A 55 -7.85 1.25 11.83
N LYS A 56 -6.97 1.83 12.54
CA LYS A 56 -5.52 1.64 12.72
C LYS A 56 -4.99 0.22 12.95
N VAL A 57 -5.74 -0.83 12.69
CA VAL A 57 -5.34 -2.20 13.04
C VAL A 57 -5.29 -3.08 11.81
N GLY A 58 -4.10 -3.40 11.39
CA GLY A 58 -3.84 -4.49 10.49
C GLY A 58 -3.57 -4.10 9.03
N SER A 59 -3.05 -5.05 8.29
CA SER A 59 -2.83 -4.88 6.86
C SER A 59 -4.16 -4.74 6.12
N PHE A 60 -4.14 -4.09 4.99
CA PHE A 60 -5.26 -3.99 4.06
C PHE A 60 -5.94 -5.36 3.81
N LEU A 61 -5.15 -6.42 3.67
CA LEU A 61 -5.65 -7.78 3.51
C LEU A 61 -6.37 -8.33 4.74
N TYR A 62 -5.91 -7.96 5.94
CA TYR A 62 -6.59 -8.36 7.18
C TYR A 62 -7.96 -7.70 7.31
N ASN A 63 -8.05 -6.41 7.01
CA ASN A 63 -9.32 -5.69 7.02
C ASN A 63 -10.30 -6.24 5.98
N ILE A 64 -9.82 -6.57 4.78
CA ILE A 64 -10.59 -7.26 3.76
C ILE A 64 -11.10 -8.63 4.27
N ALA A 65 -10.23 -9.43 4.88
CA ALA A 65 -10.58 -10.75 5.39
C ALA A 65 -11.60 -10.67 6.53
N MET A 66 -11.49 -9.70 7.42
CA MET A 66 -12.45 -9.48 8.52
C MET A 66 -13.81 -9.03 8.01
N MET A 67 -13.88 -8.21 6.97
CA MET A 67 -15.17 -7.84 6.33
C MET A 67 -15.83 -9.01 5.63
N ALA A 68 -15.07 -9.87 4.97
CA ALA A 68 -15.61 -11.07 4.30
C ALA A 68 -16.31 -12.04 5.26
N GLY A 69 -15.96 -12.00 6.57
CA GLY A 69 -16.56 -12.86 7.59
C GLY A 69 -17.95 -12.48 8.09
N TYR A 70 -18.38 -11.21 7.95
CA TYR A 70 -19.61 -10.72 8.60
C TYR A 70 -20.85 -10.63 7.71
N ASN A 71 -20.72 -10.42 6.40
CA ASN A 71 -21.82 -10.42 5.43
C ASN A 71 -21.28 -10.69 4.02
N GLN A 72 -21.34 -11.95 3.58
CA GLN A 72 -20.57 -12.44 2.43
C GLN A 72 -20.83 -11.72 1.09
N TYR A 73 -22.06 -11.30 0.80
CA TYR A 73 -22.39 -10.79 -0.54
C TYR A 73 -22.17 -9.28 -0.72
N GLU A 74 -22.63 -8.48 0.22
CA GLU A 74 -22.45 -7.01 0.15
C GLU A 74 -20.97 -6.59 0.31
N ASN A 75 -20.24 -7.33 1.15
CA ASN A 75 -18.83 -7.06 1.39
C ASN A 75 -17.94 -7.47 0.23
N MET A 76 -18.26 -8.55 -0.49
CA MET A 76 -17.51 -8.95 -1.69
C MET A 76 -17.64 -7.91 -2.82
N ALA A 77 -18.82 -7.30 -2.99
CA ALA A 77 -19.00 -6.24 -3.98
C ALA A 77 -18.14 -5.01 -3.64
N LYS A 78 -18.12 -4.57 -2.38
CA LYS A 78 -17.30 -3.46 -1.90
C LYS A 78 -15.80 -3.75 -2.03
N ILE A 79 -15.37 -4.95 -1.67
CA ILE A 79 -13.96 -5.40 -1.81
C ILE A 79 -13.53 -5.35 -3.27
N ASN A 80 -14.36 -5.84 -4.17
CA ASN A 80 -14.08 -5.80 -5.60
C ASN A 80 -13.98 -4.37 -6.12
N GLU A 81 -14.89 -3.49 -5.70
CA GLU A 81 -14.86 -2.07 -6.07
C GLU A 81 -13.57 -1.38 -5.62
N ILE A 82 -13.14 -1.62 -4.37
CA ILE A 82 -11.89 -1.12 -3.83
C ILE A 82 -10.70 -1.65 -4.64
N PHE A 83 -10.67 -2.94 -4.91
CA PHE A 83 -9.60 -3.56 -5.69
C PHE A 83 -9.52 -3.00 -7.11
N TYR A 84 -10.64 -2.85 -7.79
CA TYR A 84 -10.70 -2.26 -9.11
C TYR A 84 -10.24 -0.80 -9.11
N GLY A 85 -10.68 0.00 -8.15
CA GLY A 85 -10.25 1.39 -8.00
C GLY A 85 -8.74 1.51 -7.79
N MET A 86 -8.16 0.68 -6.93
CA MET A 86 -6.71 0.64 -6.70
C MET A 86 -5.94 0.16 -7.94
N LYS A 87 -6.46 -0.86 -8.63
CA LYS A 87 -5.87 -1.39 -9.86
C LYS A 87 -5.81 -0.32 -10.96
N GLU A 88 -6.91 0.38 -11.19
CA GLU A 88 -6.95 1.45 -12.18
C GLU A 88 -6.04 2.61 -11.79
N THR A 89 -6.02 3.00 -10.53
CA THR A 89 -5.11 4.04 -10.02
C THR A 89 -3.64 3.68 -10.27
N ILE A 90 -3.23 2.47 -9.90
CA ILE A 90 -1.85 2.01 -10.11
C ILE A 90 -1.47 1.99 -11.60
N LYS A 91 -2.37 1.51 -12.45
CA LYS A 91 -2.14 1.50 -13.90
C LYS A 91 -2.03 2.89 -14.50
N ASN A 92 -2.89 3.81 -14.09
CA ASN A 92 -2.86 5.20 -14.56
C ASN A 92 -1.56 5.90 -14.14
N LEU A 93 -1.17 5.74 -12.88
CA LEU A 93 0.09 6.29 -12.37
C LEU A 93 1.33 5.71 -13.08
N HIS A 94 1.32 4.40 -13.37
CA HIS A 94 2.38 3.77 -14.12
C HIS A 94 2.45 4.27 -15.57
N ALA A 95 1.31 4.53 -16.19
CA ALA A 95 1.23 5.10 -17.55
C ALA A 95 1.73 6.57 -17.61
N GLU A 96 1.64 7.32 -16.52
CA GLU A 96 2.18 8.68 -16.44
C GLU A 96 3.71 8.72 -16.38
N GLY A 97 4.35 7.65 -15.91
CA GLY A 97 5.80 7.54 -15.87
C GLY A 97 6.32 6.56 -14.83
N PRO A 98 7.64 6.42 -14.73
CA PRO A 98 8.26 5.55 -13.74
C PRO A 98 7.93 5.96 -12.31
N ALA A 99 7.60 4.97 -11.47
CA ALA A 99 7.28 5.18 -10.06
C ALA A 99 7.65 3.96 -9.22
N VAL A 100 7.72 4.14 -7.91
CA VAL A 100 7.83 3.04 -6.93
C VAL A 100 6.48 2.82 -6.29
N PHE A 101 5.92 1.64 -6.45
CA PHE A 101 4.65 1.23 -5.83
C PHE A 101 4.94 0.30 -4.64
N ILE A 102 4.43 0.64 -3.48
CA ILE A 102 4.72 -0.07 -2.23
C ILE A 102 3.44 -0.73 -1.71
N GLY A 103 3.36 -2.04 -1.85
CA GLY A 103 2.23 -2.86 -1.44
C GLY A 103 1.01 -2.73 -2.34
N ARG A 104 -0.17 -2.98 -1.77
CA ARG A 104 -1.48 -2.90 -2.45
C ARG A 104 -1.61 -3.80 -3.67
N CYS A 105 -0.98 -4.97 -3.63
CA CYS A 105 -0.95 -5.93 -4.74
C CYS A 105 -0.35 -5.35 -6.05
N SER A 106 0.47 -4.32 -5.95
CA SER A 106 1.08 -3.66 -7.12
C SER A 106 1.92 -4.62 -7.96
N THR A 107 2.59 -5.58 -7.34
CA THR A 107 3.36 -6.62 -8.04
C THR A 107 2.50 -7.51 -8.93
N GLU A 108 1.31 -7.86 -8.48
CA GLU A 108 0.34 -8.65 -9.24
C GLU A 108 -0.35 -7.79 -10.32
N ILE A 109 -0.71 -6.56 -9.99
CA ILE A 109 -1.37 -5.63 -10.93
C ILE A 109 -0.47 -5.31 -12.12
N LEU A 110 0.82 -5.13 -11.89
CA LEU A 110 1.81 -4.73 -12.89
C LEU A 110 2.66 -5.89 -13.44
N LYS A 111 2.34 -7.15 -13.09
CA LYS A 111 3.15 -8.31 -13.47
C LYS A 111 3.34 -8.52 -14.97
N SER A 112 2.39 -8.05 -15.77
CA SER A 112 2.43 -8.16 -17.24
C SER A 112 3.16 -7.00 -17.92
N CYS A 113 3.60 -6.00 -17.17
CA CYS A 113 4.32 -4.85 -17.70
C CYS A 113 5.83 -5.16 -17.76
N GLU A 114 6.41 -5.11 -18.95
CA GLU A 114 7.84 -5.41 -19.19
C GLU A 114 8.78 -4.34 -18.60
N ASP A 115 8.27 -3.15 -18.38
CA ASP A 115 8.97 -2.00 -17.82
C ASP A 115 8.80 -1.86 -16.30
N VAL A 116 8.42 -2.95 -15.62
CA VAL A 116 8.30 -3.02 -14.16
C VAL A 116 9.24 -4.06 -13.58
N VAL A 117 9.95 -3.69 -12.52
CA VAL A 117 10.71 -4.63 -11.68
C VAL A 117 9.91 -4.95 -10.44
N THR A 118 9.64 -6.21 -10.22
CA THR A 118 8.96 -6.69 -9.00
C THR A 118 9.96 -7.14 -7.95
N VAL A 119 9.78 -6.68 -6.72
CA VAL A 119 10.67 -6.96 -5.60
C VAL A 119 9.87 -7.44 -4.40
N PHE A 120 10.35 -8.47 -3.74
CA PHE A 120 9.83 -8.91 -2.45
C PHE A 120 10.88 -8.70 -1.36
N VAL A 121 10.57 -7.89 -0.36
CA VAL A 121 11.46 -7.61 0.77
C VAL A 121 11.10 -8.46 1.96
N ARG A 122 12.05 -9.23 2.44
CA ARG A 122 11.89 -10.01 3.67
C ARG A 122 13.04 -9.75 4.64
N CYS A 123 12.78 -10.00 5.91
CA CYS A 123 13.79 -9.95 6.96
C CYS A 123 13.74 -11.25 7.77
N SER A 124 14.81 -12.02 7.72
CA SER A 124 14.93 -13.30 8.43
C SER A 124 15.01 -13.14 9.94
N ASP A 125 15.44 -11.98 10.42
CA ASP A 125 15.54 -11.65 11.84
C ASP A 125 14.17 -11.24 12.39
N LYS A 126 13.54 -12.18 13.06
CA LYS A 126 12.21 -12.01 13.65
C LYS A 126 12.18 -10.94 14.74
N GLU A 127 13.24 -10.83 15.53
CA GLU A 127 13.32 -9.84 16.62
C GLU A 127 13.41 -8.42 16.07
N LYS A 128 14.21 -8.20 15.03
CA LYS A 128 14.26 -6.90 14.34
C LYS A 128 12.93 -6.50 13.74
N ARG A 129 12.18 -7.45 13.18
CA ARG A 129 10.82 -7.16 12.67
C ARG A 129 9.88 -6.72 13.78
N VAL A 130 9.89 -7.42 14.91
CA VAL A 130 9.07 -7.05 16.07
C VAL A 130 9.47 -5.69 16.63
N GLN A 131 10.75 -5.38 16.73
CA GLN A 131 11.25 -4.08 17.16
C GLN A 131 10.77 -2.94 16.27
N ARG A 132 10.85 -3.10 14.94
CA ARG A 132 10.35 -2.08 14.00
C ARG A 132 8.85 -1.83 14.16
N LEU A 133 8.06 -2.87 14.34
CA LEU A 133 6.61 -2.76 14.56
C LEU A 133 6.29 -2.08 15.88
N SER A 134 7.02 -2.37 16.95
CA SER A 134 6.87 -1.74 18.25
C SER A 134 7.18 -0.24 18.20
N LEU A 135 8.21 0.16 17.48
CA LEU A 135 8.57 1.57 17.28
C LEU A 135 7.52 2.33 16.48
N ILE A 136 6.92 1.74 15.47
CA ILE A 136 5.82 2.32 14.71
C ILE A 136 4.60 2.55 15.62
N HIS A 137 4.23 1.58 16.43
CA HIS A 137 3.11 1.70 17.37
C HIS A 137 3.33 2.72 18.47
N ILE A 138 4.56 2.95 18.90
CA ILE A 138 4.90 3.96 19.92
C ILE A 138 4.95 5.37 19.30
N SER A 139 5.42 5.52 18.07
CA SER A 139 5.59 6.82 17.43
C SER A 139 4.29 7.40 16.83
N GLU A 140 3.35 6.57 16.37
CA GLU A 140 2.10 7.03 15.78
C GLU A 140 1.18 7.78 16.76
N PRO A 141 0.90 7.32 17.97
CA PRO A 141 0.10 8.08 18.94
C PRO A 141 0.71 9.45 19.26
N THR A 142 2.02 9.53 19.32
CA THR A 142 2.73 10.79 19.57
C THR A 142 2.62 11.77 18.39
N ARG A 143 2.66 11.28 17.16
CA ARG A 143 2.44 12.08 15.95
C ARG A 143 1.01 12.62 15.87
N HIS A 144 0.02 11.82 16.19
CA HIS A 144 -1.37 12.25 16.22
C HIS A 144 -1.65 13.28 17.31
N SER A 145 -1.02 13.18 18.45
CA SER A 145 -1.14 14.19 19.51
C SER A 145 -0.44 15.51 19.19
N LEU A 146 0.55 15.51 18.31
CA LEU A 146 1.26 16.71 17.85
C LEU A 146 0.56 17.43 16.68
N ILE A 147 -0.29 16.72 15.93
CA ILE A 147 -1.02 17.25 14.77
C ILE A 147 -2.43 17.71 15.16
N SER A 148 -2.94 17.21 16.24
CA SER A 148 -4.23 17.63 16.81
C SER A 148 -4.09 18.79 17.76
#